data_2aa7905a43ce0d481144cc8440115cef
#
_entry.id   2aa7905a43ce0d481144cc8440115cef
#
_cell.length_a   1.000
_cell.length_b   1.000
_cell.length_c   1.000
_cell.angle_alpha   90.00
_cell.angle_beta   90.00
_cell.angle_gamma   90.00
#
_symmetry.space_group_name_H-M   'P 1'
#
loop_
_entity.id
_entity.type
_entity.pdbx_description
1 polymer ?
#
loop_
_entity_poly.entity_id
_entity_poly.type
_entity_poly.pdbx_seq_one_letter_code
_entity_poly.pdbx_strand_id
1 'polypeptide(L)'
;MAKIVKNIEELVGRTPLFEFEKFEEKHDIKAHLLGKLEYFNPSGSIKDRAALNMIKKAEEDGILHPGDTIVENTSGNTGIGLAAFSASRGYKLTVFLEPGQSEERQKMLRAYGADLKSMFDVPGVPEAFANGTFTTGFYQEAIQKYCDAQPTHHYFINQLANEANPGVHYATTGPEIWEDTDGKVDILVATSGTAGTITGLTKYFREKNPDVKIVAVQADPTSRPGGSEDPQTIDGIAPFGDPGFPDAAKAPFIVGFDYDEYI
;
A
#
# COMPACT_ATOMS: atom_id res chain seq x y z
N MET A 1 -22.52 12.97 22.67
CA MET A 1 -22.56 14.18 21.83
C MET A 1 -22.42 13.77 20.38
N ALA A 2 -23.21 14.32 19.46
CA ALA A 2 -23.05 14.05 18.03
C ALA A 2 -21.68 14.55 17.56
N LYS A 3 -20.89 13.67 16.95
CA LYS A 3 -19.57 14.04 16.40
C LYS A 3 -19.76 14.37 14.92
N ILE A 4 -19.60 15.65 14.59
CA ILE A 4 -19.60 16.09 13.18
C ILE A 4 -18.15 16.06 12.70
N VAL A 5 -17.87 15.20 11.70
CA VAL A 5 -16.60 15.12 11.02
C VAL A 5 -16.44 16.30 10.07
N LYS A 6 -15.32 16.97 10.12
CA LYS A 6 -15.03 18.15 9.29
C LYS A 6 -14.01 17.89 8.20
N ASN A 7 -13.22 16.84 8.33
CA ASN A 7 -12.20 16.45 7.39
C ASN A 7 -12.30 14.93 7.13
N ILE A 8 -12.17 14.54 5.87
CA ILE A 8 -12.18 13.13 5.44
C ILE A 8 -11.12 12.30 6.16
N GLU A 9 -10.01 12.91 6.55
CA GLU A 9 -8.90 12.26 7.29
C GLU A 9 -9.33 11.71 8.66
N GLU A 10 -10.33 12.34 9.30
CA GLU A 10 -10.85 11.89 10.58
C GLU A 10 -11.59 10.56 10.51
N LEU A 11 -11.90 10.10 9.28
CA LEU A 11 -12.57 8.83 9.00
C LEU A 11 -11.58 7.68 8.76
N VAL A 12 -10.27 7.96 8.66
CA VAL A 12 -9.25 6.94 8.41
C VAL A 12 -8.99 6.13 9.67
N GLY A 13 -8.97 4.82 9.51
CA GLY A 13 -8.71 3.89 10.62
C GLY A 13 -9.94 3.58 11.48
N ARG A 14 -9.70 2.96 12.62
CA ARG A 14 -10.75 2.44 13.54
C ARG A 14 -11.78 1.59 12.80
N THR A 15 -11.31 0.84 11.83
CA THR A 15 -12.13 -0.08 11.06
C THR A 15 -12.53 -1.27 11.92
N PRO A 16 -13.74 -1.84 11.73
CA PRO A 16 -14.19 -2.94 12.56
C PRO A 16 -13.42 -4.24 12.30
N LEU A 17 -13.31 -5.08 13.33
CA LEU A 17 -13.09 -6.51 13.19
C LEU A 17 -14.44 -7.20 12.99
N PHE A 18 -14.49 -8.18 12.09
CA PHE A 18 -15.66 -8.99 11.80
C PHE A 18 -15.33 -10.47 12.02
N GLU A 19 -16.12 -11.16 12.83
CA GLU A 19 -16.01 -12.60 13.07
C GLU A 19 -16.83 -13.38 12.03
N PHE A 20 -16.22 -14.38 11.41
CA PHE A 20 -16.83 -15.21 10.37
C PHE A 20 -17.50 -16.46 10.92
N GLU A 21 -18.29 -16.36 12.00
CA GLU A 21 -18.93 -17.48 12.72
C GLU A 21 -19.59 -18.51 11.79
N LYS A 22 -20.41 -18.06 10.83
CA LYS A 22 -21.09 -18.97 9.89
C LYS A 22 -20.15 -19.71 8.96
N PHE A 23 -19.01 -19.11 8.64
CA PHE A 23 -17.98 -19.74 7.82
C PHE A 23 -17.23 -20.77 8.66
N GLU A 24 -16.93 -20.45 9.90
CA GLU A 24 -16.30 -21.35 10.88
C GLU A 24 -17.15 -22.59 11.10
N GLU A 25 -18.45 -22.42 11.39
CA GLU A 25 -19.42 -23.50 11.56
C GLU A 25 -19.51 -24.40 10.32
N LYS A 26 -19.68 -23.77 9.13
CA LYS A 26 -19.82 -24.52 7.86
C LYS A 26 -18.61 -25.37 7.52
N HIS A 27 -17.42 -24.93 7.88
CA HIS A 27 -16.14 -25.57 7.54
C HIS A 27 -15.49 -26.31 8.71
N ASP A 28 -16.17 -26.42 9.86
CA ASP A 28 -15.68 -27.05 11.10
C ASP A 28 -14.34 -26.46 11.57
N ILE A 29 -14.18 -25.13 11.41
CA ILE A 29 -13.00 -24.39 11.86
C ILE A 29 -13.09 -24.21 13.38
N LYS A 30 -12.03 -24.54 14.10
CA LYS A 30 -11.99 -24.45 15.57
C LYS A 30 -11.43 -23.13 16.08
N ALA A 31 -10.86 -22.34 15.22
CA ALA A 31 -10.35 -21.01 15.53
C ALA A 31 -11.44 -19.93 15.32
N HIS A 32 -11.34 -18.85 16.05
CA HIS A 32 -12.08 -17.63 15.74
C HIS A 32 -11.41 -16.92 14.56
N LEU A 33 -12.10 -16.82 13.43
CA LEU A 33 -11.61 -16.17 12.23
C LEU A 33 -12.09 -14.73 12.16
N LEU A 34 -11.17 -13.79 12.36
CA LEU A 34 -11.45 -12.37 12.40
C LEU A 34 -10.89 -11.66 11.14
N GLY A 35 -11.71 -10.83 10.52
CA GLY A 35 -11.30 -9.99 9.40
C GLY A 35 -11.29 -8.52 9.77
N LYS A 36 -10.16 -7.83 9.61
CA LYS A 36 -10.07 -6.36 9.72
C LYS A 36 -10.62 -5.73 8.45
N LEU A 37 -11.80 -5.10 8.53
CA LEU A 37 -12.56 -4.63 7.37
C LEU A 37 -12.08 -3.26 6.87
N GLU A 38 -10.93 -3.23 6.23
CA GLU A 38 -10.25 -2.01 5.80
C GLU A 38 -10.95 -1.25 4.65
N TYR A 39 -11.94 -1.85 3.99
CA TYR A 39 -12.78 -1.14 3.01
C TYR A 39 -13.73 -0.09 3.63
N PHE A 40 -13.83 -0.03 4.95
CA PHE A 40 -14.53 1.06 5.66
C PHE A 40 -13.73 2.36 5.74
N ASN A 41 -12.46 2.36 5.36
CA ASN A 41 -11.74 3.62 5.17
C ASN A 41 -12.38 4.47 4.06
N PRO A 42 -12.27 5.81 4.09
CA PRO A 42 -13.05 6.72 3.25
C PRO A 42 -12.83 6.58 1.74
N SER A 43 -11.67 6.15 1.27
CA SER A 43 -11.45 5.82 -0.15
C SER A 43 -11.51 4.32 -0.43
N GLY A 44 -11.90 3.52 0.55
CA GLY A 44 -12.30 2.12 0.39
C GLY A 44 -11.19 1.10 0.57
N SER A 45 -10.05 1.44 1.17
CA SER A 45 -8.99 0.46 1.38
C SER A 45 -8.04 0.79 2.52
N ILE A 46 -7.22 -0.21 2.92
CA ILE A 46 -6.13 -0.06 3.88
C ILE A 46 -5.08 0.99 3.45
N LYS A 47 -5.00 1.30 2.15
CA LYS A 47 -4.03 2.26 1.63
C LYS A 47 -4.33 3.71 2.02
N ASP A 48 -5.53 3.99 2.48
CA ASP A 48 -5.87 5.29 3.06
C ASP A 48 -4.98 5.62 4.24
N ARG A 49 -4.68 4.62 5.08
CA ARG A 49 -3.77 4.77 6.22
C ARG A 49 -2.37 5.13 5.76
N ALA A 50 -1.81 4.34 4.82
CA ALA A 50 -0.47 4.56 4.31
C ALA A 50 -0.36 5.90 3.57
N ALA A 51 -1.29 6.20 2.66
CA ALA A 51 -1.30 7.43 1.88
C ALA A 51 -1.34 8.68 2.78
N LEU A 52 -2.27 8.71 3.72
CA LEU A 52 -2.38 9.84 4.65
C LEU A 52 -1.14 9.99 5.51
N ASN A 53 -0.60 8.90 6.05
CA ASN A 53 0.56 8.96 6.92
C ASN A 53 1.83 9.37 6.19
N MET A 54 2.04 8.91 4.96
CA MET A 54 3.18 9.33 4.13
C MET A 54 3.13 10.82 3.83
N ILE A 55 1.94 11.38 3.53
CA ILE A 55 1.77 12.83 3.32
C ILE A 55 2.08 13.58 4.61
N LYS A 56 1.45 13.21 5.74
CA LYS A 56 1.65 13.87 7.03
C LYS A 56 3.10 13.85 7.47
N LYS A 57 3.76 12.70 7.30
CA LYS A 57 5.16 12.58 7.68
C LYS A 57 6.07 13.47 6.82
N ALA A 58 5.81 13.57 5.53
CA ALA A 58 6.55 14.46 4.65
C ALA A 58 6.34 15.95 5.01
N GLU A 59 5.14 16.33 5.48
CA GLU A 59 4.88 17.68 6.00
C GLU A 59 5.61 17.93 7.31
N GLU A 60 5.53 17.00 8.27
CA GLU A 60 6.21 17.10 9.57
C GLU A 60 7.72 17.21 9.41
N ASP A 61 8.30 16.51 8.44
CA ASP A 61 9.73 16.54 8.14
C ASP A 61 10.14 17.78 7.32
N GLY A 62 9.19 18.66 6.96
CA GLY A 62 9.44 19.84 6.16
C GLY A 62 9.84 19.56 4.72
N ILE A 63 9.50 18.39 4.20
CA ILE A 63 9.76 17.99 2.81
C ILE A 63 8.66 18.48 1.89
N LEU A 64 7.40 18.39 2.34
CA LEU A 64 6.22 18.72 1.55
C LEU A 64 5.57 20.01 2.04
N HIS A 65 5.32 20.96 1.13
CA HIS A 65 4.77 22.27 1.42
C HIS A 65 3.49 22.54 0.61
N PRO A 66 2.60 23.42 1.08
CA PRO A 66 1.38 23.75 0.34
C PRO A 66 1.65 24.18 -1.10
N GLY A 67 0.96 23.54 -2.04
CA GLY A 67 1.11 23.82 -3.47
C GLY A 67 2.11 22.92 -4.21
N ASP A 68 2.87 22.10 -3.50
CA ASP A 68 3.77 21.10 -4.09
C ASP A 68 2.99 20.03 -4.85
N THR A 69 3.71 19.27 -5.66
CA THR A 69 3.16 18.14 -6.41
C THR A 69 3.69 16.82 -5.82
N ILE A 70 2.79 15.97 -5.37
CA ILE A 70 3.11 14.60 -5.00
C ILE A 70 3.19 13.75 -6.27
N VAL A 71 4.15 12.86 -6.35
CA VAL A 71 4.35 11.94 -7.49
C VAL A 71 4.40 10.51 -6.98
N GLU A 72 3.71 9.61 -7.66
CA GLU A 72 3.77 8.16 -7.36
C GLU A 72 3.57 7.34 -8.65
N ASN A 73 4.12 6.14 -8.67
CA ASN A 73 3.82 5.12 -9.66
C ASN A 73 2.91 4.05 -9.04
N THR A 74 1.64 4.18 -9.31
CA THR A 74 0.66 3.23 -8.78
C THR A 74 -0.64 3.30 -9.55
N SER A 75 -1.18 2.16 -9.86
CA SER A 75 -2.51 2.03 -10.49
C SER A 75 -3.59 1.60 -9.50
N GLY A 76 -3.17 1.31 -8.29
CA GLY A 76 -4.01 0.68 -7.29
C GLY A 76 -4.53 1.64 -6.22
N ASN A 77 -4.95 1.03 -5.12
CA ASN A 77 -5.56 1.70 -3.98
C ASN A 77 -4.68 2.78 -3.34
N THR A 78 -3.34 2.66 -3.43
CA THR A 78 -2.44 3.71 -2.96
C THR A 78 -2.65 5.01 -3.72
N GLY A 79 -2.77 4.94 -5.06
CA GLY A 79 -3.06 6.12 -5.88
C GLY A 79 -4.39 6.77 -5.51
N ILE A 80 -5.43 5.96 -5.26
CA ILE A 80 -6.76 6.47 -4.87
C ILE A 80 -6.67 7.18 -3.51
N GLY A 81 -6.02 6.57 -2.52
CA GLY A 81 -5.79 7.21 -1.22
C GLY A 81 -4.98 8.49 -1.33
N LEU A 82 -3.87 8.47 -2.07
CA LEU A 82 -3.07 9.67 -2.33
C LEU A 82 -3.90 10.76 -3.01
N ALA A 83 -4.73 10.41 -3.98
CA ALA A 83 -5.57 11.37 -4.68
C ALA A 83 -6.60 12.02 -3.75
N ALA A 84 -7.29 11.22 -2.93
CA ALA A 84 -8.26 11.72 -1.96
C ALA A 84 -7.63 12.68 -0.94
N PHE A 85 -6.47 12.34 -0.38
CA PHE A 85 -5.83 13.17 0.64
C PHE A 85 -5.02 14.32 0.05
N SER A 86 -4.46 14.20 -1.15
CA SER A 86 -3.88 15.34 -1.86
C SER A 86 -4.94 16.41 -2.16
N ALA A 87 -6.11 16.01 -2.64
CA ALA A 87 -7.23 16.91 -2.87
C ALA A 87 -7.70 17.60 -1.57
N SER A 88 -7.83 16.83 -0.48
CA SER A 88 -8.23 17.35 0.83
C SER A 88 -7.22 18.37 1.41
N ARG A 89 -5.94 18.19 1.13
CA ARG A 89 -4.84 19.01 1.67
C ARG A 89 -4.34 20.09 0.71
N GLY A 90 -4.89 20.16 -0.50
CA GLY A 90 -4.53 21.17 -1.51
C GLY A 90 -3.22 20.90 -2.24
N TYR A 91 -2.77 19.64 -2.27
CA TYR A 91 -1.64 19.21 -3.10
C TYR A 91 -2.09 18.84 -4.51
N LYS A 92 -1.20 19.00 -5.46
CA LYS A 92 -1.32 18.36 -6.77
C LYS A 92 -0.83 16.93 -6.68
N LEU A 93 -1.37 16.05 -7.52
CA LEU A 93 -0.91 14.67 -7.61
C LEU A 93 -0.67 14.30 -9.07
N THR A 94 0.51 13.81 -9.36
CA THR A 94 0.85 13.16 -10.64
C THR A 94 1.01 11.65 -10.40
N VAL A 95 0.30 10.85 -11.17
CA VAL A 95 0.36 9.39 -11.08
C VAL A 95 0.84 8.82 -12.41
N PHE A 96 1.95 8.10 -12.36
CA PHE A 96 2.44 7.32 -13.50
C PHE A 96 1.77 5.94 -13.52
N LEU A 97 1.09 5.64 -14.62
CA LEU A 97 0.33 4.41 -14.81
C LEU A 97 1.06 3.45 -15.74
N GLU A 98 1.07 2.19 -15.39
CA GLU A 98 1.43 1.11 -16.29
C GLU A 98 0.33 0.88 -17.35
N PRO A 99 0.67 0.32 -18.52
CA PRO A 99 -0.32 -0.05 -19.54
C PRO A 99 -1.35 -1.06 -19.00
N GLY A 100 -2.57 -0.97 -19.50
CA GLY A 100 -3.62 -1.95 -19.19
C GLY A 100 -4.36 -1.72 -17.87
N GLN A 101 -4.13 -0.59 -17.20
CA GLN A 101 -4.81 -0.29 -15.95
C GLN A 101 -6.32 -0.04 -16.12
N SER A 102 -7.10 -0.48 -15.14
CA SER A 102 -8.56 -0.36 -15.10
C SER A 102 -9.04 1.07 -15.39
N GLU A 103 -9.96 1.21 -16.33
CA GLU A 103 -10.57 2.49 -16.68
C GLU A 103 -11.33 3.11 -15.49
N GLU A 104 -11.93 2.27 -14.65
CA GLU A 104 -12.64 2.71 -13.45
C GLU A 104 -11.70 3.39 -12.46
N ARG A 105 -10.52 2.82 -12.22
CA ARG A 105 -9.50 3.41 -11.35
C ARG A 105 -8.99 4.73 -11.90
N GLN A 106 -8.77 4.81 -13.22
CA GLN A 106 -8.38 6.05 -13.84
C GLN A 106 -9.45 7.13 -13.68
N LYS A 107 -10.74 6.78 -13.81
CA LYS A 107 -11.86 7.70 -13.57
C LYS A 107 -11.89 8.19 -12.12
N MET A 108 -11.66 7.30 -11.15
CA MET A 108 -11.60 7.68 -9.73
C MET A 108 -10.43 8.64 -9.46
N LEU A 109 -9.24 8.34 -9.95
CA LEU A 109 -8.07 9.21 -9.79
C LEU A 109 -8.31 10.61 -10.37
N ARG A 110 -8.87 10.69 -11.59
CA ARG A 110 -9.23 11.97 -12.21
C ARG A 110 -10.33 12.71 -11.46
N ALA A 111 -11.29 12.01 -10.88
CA ALA A 111 -12.35 12.62 -10.09
C ALA A 111 -11.83 13.33 -8.84
N TYR A 112 -10.74 12.84 -8.26
CA TYR A 112 -10.01 13.51 -7.18
C TYR A 112 -9.02 14.58 -7.67
N GLY A 113 -8.85 14.76 -8.98
CA GLY A 113 -8.00 15.80 -9.56
C GLY A 113 -6.55 15.36 -9.85
N ALA A 114 -6.26 14.07 -9.84
CA ALA A 114 -4.93 13.58 -10.20
C ALA A 114 -4.62 13.78 -11.69
N ASP A 115 -3.38 14.20 -11.99
CA ASP A 115 -2.80 14.21 -13.33
C ASP A 115 -2.24 12.81 -13.64
N LEU A 116 -2.84 12.14 -14.62
CA LEU A 116 -2.45 10.78 -15.00
C LEU A 116 -1.54 10.80 -16.21
N LYS A 117 -0.37 10.20 -16.07
CA LYS A 117 0.64 10.07 -17.12
C LYS A 117 0.96 8.60 -17.36
N SER A 118 1.43 8.26 -18.55
CA SER A 118 1.97 6.95 -18.83
C SER A 118 3.32 6.77 -18.10
N MET A 119 3.63 5.56 -17.64
CA MET A 119 4.98 5.25 -17.16
C MET A 119 6.06 5.54 -18.22
N PHE A 120 5.71 5.46 -19.50
CA PHE A 120 6.59 5.77 -20.62
C PHE A 120 6.83 7.27 -20.83
N ASP A 121 6.12 8.16 -20.11
CA ASP A 121 6.40 9.59 -20.07
C ASP A 121 7.58 9.92 -19.12
N VAL A 122 8.04 8.95 -18.33
CA VAL A 122 9.22 9.08 -17.48
C VAL A 122 10.47 8.91 -18.34
N PRO A 123 11.39 9.91 -18.37
CA PRO A 123 12.59 9.85 -19.22
C PRO A 123 13.46 8.61 -18.93
N GLY A 124 13.87 7.93 -20.00
CA GLY A 124 14.70 6.73 -19.95
C GLY A 124 13.92 5.42 -19.79
N VAL A 125 12.64 5.46 -19.42
CA VAL A 125 11.82 4.26 -19.26
C VAL A 125 11.55 3.56 -20.61
N PRO A 126 11.16 4.25 -21.70
CA PRO A 126 10.98 3.59 -23.00
C PRO A 126 12.23 2.86 -23.47
N GLU A 127 13.40 3.48 -23.33
CA GLU A 127 14.69 2.92 -23.72
C GLU A 127 15.07 1.71 -22.87
N ALA A 128 14.82 1.75 -21.56
CA ALA A 128 15.08 0.65 -20.67
C ALA A 128 14.21 -0.57 -21.00
N PHE A 129 12.94 -0.36 -21.35
CA PHE A 129 12.07 -1.45 -21.84
C PHE A 129 12.57 -2.02 -23.16
N ALA A 130 12.91 -1.17 -24.13
CA ALA A 130 13.40 -1.60 -25.44
C ALA A 130 14.68 -2.43 -25.34
N ASN A 131 15.56 -2.12 -24.39
CA ASN A 131 16.84 -2.77 -24.17
C ASN A 131 16.78 -3.93 -23.16
N GLY A 132 15.62 -4.21 -22.55
CA GLY A 132 15.48 -5.26 -21.53
C GLY A 132 16.23 -4.97 -20.22
N THR A 133 16.51 -3.69 -19.93
CA THR A 133 17.22 -3.24 -18.71
C THR A 133 16.28 -2.61 -17.68
N PHE A 134 14.98 -2.64 -17.92
CA PHE A 134 13.98 -2.12 -16.98
C PHE A 134 13.96 -2.97 -15.71
N THR A 135 14.05 -2.30 -14.57
CA THR A 135 13.85 -2.87 -13.23
C THR A 135 13.05 -1.90 -12.38
N THR A 136 12.42 -2.41 -11.31
CA THR A 136 11.70 -1.54 -10.34
C THR A 136 12.63 -0.46 -9.78
N GLY A 137 13.87 -0.81 -9.47
CA GLY A 137 14.84 0.14 -8.97
C GLY A 137 15.23 1.22 -9.98
N PHE A 138 15.42 0.84 -11.24
CA PHE A 138 15.62 1.81 -12.32
C PHE A 138 14.44 2.78 -12.40
N TYR A 139 13.21 2.25 -12.33
CA TYR A 139 12.01 3.08 -12.42
C TYR A 139 11.88 4.08 -11.27
N GLN A 140 12.15 3.66 -10.04
CA GLN A 140 12.19 4.56 -8.88
C GLN A 140 13.21 5.69 -9.06
N GLU A 141 14.42 5.37 -9.52
CA GLU A 141 15.44 6.38 -9.82
C GLU A 141 15.03 7.33 -10.95
N ALA A 142 14.38 6.80 -11.97
CA ALA A 142 13.91 7.60 -13.09
C ALA A 142 12.81 8.59 -12.66
N ILE A 143 11.87 8.14 -11.80
CA ILE A 143 10.84 9.03 -11.23
C ILE A 143 11.48 10.09 -10.32
N GLN A 144 12.46 9.72 -9.50
CA GLN A 144 13.16 10.72 -8.68
C GLN A 144 13.84 11.79 -9.55
N LYS A 145 14.56 11.37 -10.59
CA LYS A 145 15.17 12.30 -11.56
C LYS A 145 14.13 13.18 -12.28
N TYR A 146 12.96 12.59 -12.59
CA TYR A 146 11.83 13.35 -13.14
C TYR A 146 11.39 14.43 -12.15
N CYS A 147 11.24 14.13 -10.88
CA CYS A 147 10.86 15.09 -9.84
C CYS A 147 11.91 16.22 -9.71
N ASP A 148 13.19 15.85 -9.66
CA ASP A 148 14.31 16.79 -9.50
C ASP A 148 14.43 17.76 -10.68
N ALA A 149 14.00 17.37 -11.88
CA ALA A 149 14.04 18.16 -13.08
C ALA A 149 12.85 19.14 -13.25
N GLN A 150 11.85 19.08 -12.36
CA GLN A 150 10.68 19.95 -12.49
C GLN A 150 10.97 21.39 -12.01
N PRO A 151 10.31 22.40 -12.61
CA PRO A 151 10.51 23.80 -12.23
C PRO A 151 9.90 24.17 -10.87
N THR A 152 9.01 23.33 -10.34
CA THR A 152 8.40 23.45 -9.03
C THR A 152 8.68 22.20 -8.22
N HIS A 153 8.56 22.28 -6.89
CA HIS A 153 8.84 21.13 -6.04
C HIS A 153 7.88 19.98 -6.35
N HIS A 154 8.46 18.84 -6.72
CA HIS A 154 7.78 17.57 -6.92
C HIS A 154 8.40 16.55 -5.96
N TYR A 155 7.55 15.85 -5.21
CA TYR A 155 7.97 14.89 -4.22
C TYR A 155 7.53 13.47 -4.60
N PHE A 156 8.49 12.62 -4.92
CA PHE A 156 8.24 11.20 -5.12
C PHE A 156 8.01 10.54 -3.76
N ILE A 157 6.75 10.18 -3.46
CA ILE A 157 6.36 9.68 -2.14
C ILE A 157 6.83 8.24 -1.89
N ASN A 158 7.02 7.45 -2.96
CA ASN A 158 7.67 6.13 -2.98
C ASN A 158 7.17 5.15 -1.92
N GLN A 159 5.97 4.65 -2.09
CA GLN A 159 5.34 3.70 -1.15
C GLN A 159 6.17 2.44 -0.85
N LEU A 160 7.08 2.06 -1.77
CA LEU A 160 7.91 0.85 -1.64
C LEU A 160 9.07 1.02 -0.64
N ALA A 161 9.51 2.26 -0.40
CA ALA A 161 10.66 2.55 0.46
C ALA A 161 10.37 3.59 1.55
N ASN A 162 9.15 4.12 1.63
CA ASN A 162 8.77 5.14 2.61
C ASN A 162 8.40 4.51 3.95
N GLU A 163 9.22 4.73 4.98
CA GLU A 163 9.03 4.21 6.33
C GLU A 163 7.70 4.61 6.98
N ALA A 164 7.06 5.68 6.52
CA ALA A 164 5.74 6.06 6.99
C ALA A 164 4.65 5.06 6.56
N ASN A 165 4.90 4.24 5.52
CA ASN A 165 4.00 3.17 5.10
C ASN A 165 3.90 2.06 6.18
N PRO A 166 4.96 1.33 6.57
CA PRO A 166 4.85 0.39 7.69
C PRO A 166 4.59 1.10 9.03
N GLY A 167 5.07 2.31 9.21
CA GLY A 167 4.92 3.08 10.44
C GLY A 167 3.47 3.31 10.86
N VAL A 168 2.55 3.54 9.91
CA VAL A 168 1.13 3.73 10.25
C VAL A 168 0.48 2.44 10.76
N HIS A 169 0.88 1.30 10.25
CA HIS A 169 0.32 0.00 10.69
C HIS A 169 0.83 -0.36 12.09
N TYR A 170 2.08 -0.04 12.39
CA TYR A 170 2.62 -0.14 13.74
C TYR A 170 1.88 0.79 14.72
N ALA A 171 1.62 2.04 14.31
CA ALA A 171 1.04 3.05 15.19
C ALA A 171 -0.49 2.97 15.33
N THR A 172 -1.20 2.37 14.38
CA THR A 172 -2.68 2.37 14.35
C THR A 172 -3.29 1.01 14.15
N THR A 173 -3.03 0.32 13.06
CA THR A 173 -3.68 -0.96 12.72
C THR A 173 -3.37 -2.05 13.74
N GLY A 174 -2.12 -2.15 14.17
CA GLY A 174 -1.70 -3.10 15.22
C GLY A 174 -2.38 -2.83 16.56
N PRO A 175 -2.32 -1.61 17.12
CA PRO A 175 -3.06 -1.24 18.32
C PRO A 175 -4.56 -1.51 18.23
N GLU A 176 -5.21 -1.16 17.11
CA GLU A 176 -6.64 -1.41 16.91
C GLU A 176 -6.98 -2.90 17.00
N ILE A 177 -6.22 -3.77 16.30
CA ILE A 177 -6.44 -5.22 16.37
C ILE A 177 -6.21 -5.73 17.80
N TRP A 178 -5.14 -5.27 18.45
CA TRP A 178 -4.81 -5.68 19.81
C TRP A 178 -5.91 -5.30 20.82
N GLU A 179 -6.41 -4.08 20.75
CA GLU A 179 -7.48 -3.57 21.61
C GLU A 179 -8.81 -4.31 21.36
N ASP A 180 -9.20 -4.46 20.08
CA ASP A 180 -10.45 -5.10 19.68
C ASP A 180 -10.51 -6.61 20.02
N THR A 181 -9.35 -7.25 20.26
CA THR A 181 -9.22 -8.66 20.64
C THR A 181 -8.88 -8.89 22.13
N ASP A 182 -8.82 -7.83 22.95
CA ASP A 182 -8.28 -7.90 24.32
C ASP A 182 -6.87 -8.54 24.36
N GLY A 183 -6.06 -8.33 23.33
CA GLY A 183 -4.74 -8.90 23.18
C GLY A 183 -4.70 -10.40 22.87
N LYS A 184 -5.83 -11.01 22.54
CA LYS A 184 -5.95 -12.45 22.29
C LYS A 184 -5.82 -12.73 20.79
N VAL A 185 -4.61 -12.69 20.29
CA VAL A 185 -4.26 -13.02 18.90
C VAL A 185 -3.22 -14.13 18.92
N ASP A 186 -3.55 -15.27 18.36
CA ASP A 186 -2.63 -16.41 18.23
C ASP A 186 -1.93 -16.41 16.88
N ILE A 187 -2.65 -16.02 15.81
CA ILE A 187 -2.16 -16.03 14.44
C ILE A 187 -2.55 -14.72 13.76
N LEU A 188 -1.58 -14.03 13.19
CA LEU A 188 -1.78 -12.88 12.31
C LEU A 188 -1.51 -13.29 10.87
N VAL A 189 -2.50 -13.11 10.00
CA VAL A 189 -2.38 -13.39 8.56
C VAL A 189 -2.44 -12.09 7.78
N ALA A 190 -1.48 -11.81 6.94
CA ALA A 190 -1.48 -10.63 6.09
C ALA A 190 -0.90 -10.91 4.70
N THR A 191 -1.50 -10.29 3.68
CA THR A 191 -0.99 -10.35 2.31
C THR A 191 0.14 -9.35 2.12
N SER A 192 1.01 -9.64 1.15
CA SER A 192 2.06 -8.73 0.74
C SER A 192 1.75 -8.07 -0.60
N GLY A 193 1.83 -6.75 -0.62
CA GLY A 193 1.98 -5.93 -1.82
C GLY A 193 3.31 -5.20 -1.67
N THR A 194 3.30 -3.99 -1.08
CA THR A 194 4.52 -3.30 -0.65
C THR A 194 5.17 -3.92 0.59
N ALA A 195 4.53 -4.88 1.22
CA ALA A 195 4.81 -5.44 2.54
C ALA A 195 4.73 -4.45 3.72
N GLY A 196 4.36 -3.19 3.50
CA GLY A 196 4.25 -2.19 4.57
C GLY A 196 3.32 -2.61 5.70
N THR A 197 2.14 -3.15 5.37
CA THR A 197 1.17 -3.62 6.37
C THR A 197 1.75 -4.72 7.25
N ILE A 198 2.25 -5.79 6.65
CA ILE A 198 2.76 -6.93 7.43
C ILE A 198 4.00 -6.53 8.23
N THR A 199 4.90 -5.72 7.68
CA THR A 199 6.09 -5.21 8.39
C THR A 199 5.70 -4.42 9.64
N GLY A 200 4.77 -3.48 9.51
CA GLY A 200 4.31 -2.67 10.65
C GLY A 200 3.58 -3.50 11.72
N LEU A 201 2.71 -4.41 11.28
CA LEU A 201 1.99 -5.30 12.18
C LEU A 201 2.94 -6.28 12.89
N THR A 202 3.86 -6.92 12.16
CA THR A 202 4.83 -7.85 12.74
C THR A 202 5.64 -7.18 13.84
N LYS A 203 6.17 -5.98 13.56
CA LYS A 203 6.91 -5.21 14.56
C LYS A 203 6.07 -4.97 15.81
N TYR A 204 4.82 -4.54 15.65
CA TYR A 204 3.93 -4.28 16.79
C TYR A 204 3.63 -5.54 17.59
N PHE A 205 3.27 -6.65 16.92
CA PHE A 205 2.89 -7.88 17.59
C PHE A 205 4.07 -8.56 18.27
N ARG A 206 5.27 -8.56 17.67
CA ARG A 206 6.48 -9.08 18.33
C ARG A 206 6.84 -8.34 19.62
N GLU A 207 6.57 -7.04 19.68
CA GLU A 207 6.76 -6.25 20.90
C GLU A 207 5.69 -6.55 21.97
N LYS A 208 4.44 -6.85 21.56
CA LYS A 208 3.32 -7.12 22.48
C LYS A 208 3.27 -8.57 22.97
N ASN A 209 3.39 -9.50 22.04
CA ASN A 209 3.38 -10.93 22.30
C ASN A 209 4.23 -11.65 21.23
N PRO A 210 5.47 -12.03 21.54
CA PRO A 210 6.35 -12.69 20.59
C PRO A 210 5.88 -14.07 20.13
N ASP A 211 4.93 -14.68 20.85
CA ASP A 211 4.39 -16.00 20.52
C ASP A 211 3.30 -15.95 19.42
N VAL A 212 2.84 -14.76 19.02
CA VAL A 212 1.90 -14.62 17.89
C VAL A 212 2.57 -15.12 16.61
N LYS A 213 1.94 -16.12 15.98
CA LYS A 213 2.39 -16.65 14.70
C LYS A 213 2.08 -15.66 13.58
N ILE A 214 3.09 -15.24 12.83
CA ILE A 214 2.95 -14.32 11.69
C ILE A 214 2.98 -15.11 10.39
N VAL A 215 1.88 -15.05 9.63
CA VAL A 215 1.73 -15.75 8.35
C VAL A 215 1.65 -14.71 7.23
N ALA A 216 2.64 -14.74 6.34
CA ALA A 216 2.68 -13.92 5.14
C ALA A 216 2.04 -14.67 3.96
N VAL A 217 1.13 -14.01 3.24
CA VAL A 217 0.46 -14.60 2.08
C VAL A 217 0.78 -13.82 0.82
N GLN A 218 1.18 -14.52 -0.23
CA GLN A 218 1.39 -13.94 -1.56
C GLN A 218 0.35 -14.46 -2.56
N ALA A 219 0.34 -13.85 -3.74
CA ALA A 219 -0.40 -14.38 -4.88
C ALA A 219 0.29 -15.65 -5.41
N ASP A 220 -0.50 -16.68 -5.73
CA ASP A 220 0.00 -17.89 -6.38
C ASP A 220 0.73 -17.53 -7.68
N PRO A 221 1.87 -18.17 -8.01
CA PRO A 221 2.59 -17.91 -9.24
C PRO A 221 1.74 -18.05 -10.51
N THR A 222 0.72 -18.91 -10.51
CA THR A 222 -0.21 -19.07 -11.64
C THR A 222 -1.15 -17.90 -11.84
N SER A 223 -1.35 -17.07 -10.82
CA SER A 223 -2.16 -15.84 -10.90
C SER A 223 -1.46 -14.66 -11.56
N ARG A 224 -0.20 -14.83 -12.00
CA ARG A 224 0.59 -13.80 -12.66
C ARG A 224 0.38 -13.77 -14.17
N PRO A 225 0.53 -12.62 -14.84
CA PRO A 225 0.59 -12.59 -16.30
C PRO A 225 1.68 -13.51 -16.82
N GLY A 226 1.31 -14.46 -17.69
CA GLY A 226 2.21 -15.49 -18.23
C GLY A 226 2.44 -16.70 -17.32
N GLY A 227 1.87 -16.75 -16.12
CA GLY A 227 1.95 -17.90 -15.22
C GLY A 227 0.94 -19.00 -15.53
N SER A 228 -0.12 -18.69 -16.26
CA SER A 228 -1.12 -19.62 -16.77
C SER A 228 -1.76 -19.10 -18.06
N GLU A 229 -2.56 -19.94 -18.77
CA GLU A 229 -3.34 -19.53 -19.95
C GLU A 229 -4.45 -18.53 -19.59
N ASP A 230 -4.96 -18.56 -18.34
CA ASP A 230 -5.97 -17.65 -17.81
C ASP A 230 -5.55 -17.16 -16.40
N PRO A 231 -4.64 -16.19 -16.33
CA PRO A 231 -4.12 -15.72 -15.05
C PRO A 231 -5.21 -14.98 -14.25
N GLN A 232 -5.57 -15.51 -13.10
CA GLN A 232 -6.45 -14.87 -12.12
C GLN A 232 -5.62 -13.84 -11.32
N THR A 233 -5.43 -12.65 -11.86
CA THR A 233 -4.65 -11.61 -11.20
C THR A 233 -5.35 -11.11 -9.93
N ILE A 234 -4.62 -11.07 -8.82
CA ILE A 234 -5.10 -10.51 -7.56
C ILE A 234 -4.51 -9.11 -7.40
N ASP A 235 -5.36 -8.11 -7.54
CA ASP A 235 -4.96 -6.72 -7.44
C ASP A 235 -4.44 -6.34 -6.05
N GLY A 236 -3.30 -5.67 -6.02
CA GLY A 236 -2.70 -5.12 -4.79
C GLY A 236 -1.86 -6.11 -3.99
N ILE A 237 -1.69 -7.34 -4.47
CA ILE A 237 -0.78 -8.33 -3.93
C ILE A 237 0.35 -8.53 -4.93
N ALA A 238 1.61 -8.38 -4.47
CA ALA A 238 2.80 -8.64 -5.26
C ALA A 238 3.51 -9.89 -4.74
N PRO A 239 4.08 -10.71 -5.62
CA PRO A 239 4.85 -11.87 -5.20
C PRO A 239 6.18 -11.46 -4.58
N PHE A 240 6.54 -12.12 -3.48
CA PHE A 240 7.88 -12.04 -2.91
C PHE A 240 8.88 -12.84 -3.76
N GLY A 241 10.13 -12.36 -3.77
CA GLY A 241 11.25 -13.12 -4.35
C GLY A 241 11.09 -13.45 -5.83
N ASP A 242 10.23 -12.71 -6.53
CA ASP A 242 10.08 -12.86 -7.97
C ASP A 242 11.40 -12.49 -8.67
N PRO A 243 11.90 -13.32 -9.62
CA PRO A 243 12.97 -12.93 -10.53
C PRO A 243 12.67 -11.63 -11.31
N GLY A 244 11.38 -11.25 -11.45
CA GLY A 244 10.95 -9.96 -12.00
C GLY A 244 11.13 -8.77 -11.05
N PHE A 245 11.42 -9.00 -9.76
CA PHE A 245 11.87 -8.00 -8.80
C PHE A 245 13.32 -8.25 -8.35
N PRO A 246 14.28 -8.23 -9.27
CA PRO A 246 15.68 -8.52 -8.95
C PRO A 246 16.29 -7.51 -7.97
N ASP A 247 15.63 -6.38 -7.75
CA ASP A 247 16.03 -5.29 -6.87
C ASP A 247 15.20 -5.26 -5.58
N ALA A 248 15.05 -6.40 -4.92
CA ALA A 248 14.48 -6.50 -3.59
C ALA A 248 15.13 -5.50 -2.59
N ALA A 249 16.36 -5.06 -2.84
CA ALA A 249 17.02 -4.00 -2.07
C ALA A 249 16.31 -2.64 -2.14
N LYS A 250 15.46 -2.40 -3.15
CA LYS A 250 14.70 -1.15 -3.32
C LYS A 250 13.24 -1.25 -2.88
N ALA A 251 12.84 -2.41 -2.37
CA ALA A 251 11.60 -2.61 -1.63
C ALA A 251 11.96 -3.14 -0.23
N PRO A 252 12.54 -2.31 0.66
CA PRO A 252 13.17 -2.75 1.90
C PRO A 252 12.23 -3.47 2.85
N PHE A 253 10.92 -3.22 2.74
CA PHE A 253 9.93 -3.90 3.57
C PHE A 253 9.65 -5.34 3.13
N ILE A 254 10.00 -5.70 1.88
CA ILE A 254 9.87 -7.06 1.35
C ILE A 254 11.08 -7.91 1.78
N VAL A 255 12.21 -7.28 2.03
CA VAL A 255 13.46 -7.97 2.39
C VAL A 255 13.67 -7.90 3.89
N GLY A 256 13.57 -9.05 4.57
CA GLY A 256 14.01 -9.17 5.95
C GLY A 256 12.97 -8.79 7.00
N PHE A 257 11.66 -8.69 6.68
CA PHE A 257 10.68 -8.68 7.74
C PHE A 257 10.54 -10.08 8.36
N ASP A 258 10.30 -10.09 9.65
CA ASP A 258 10.16 -11.32 10.43
C ASP A 258 8.78 -11.94 10.20
N TYR A 259 8.73 -13.21 9.83
CA TYR A 259 7.52 -14.02 9.71
C TYR A 259 7.81 -15.49 10.03
N ASP A 260 6.82 -16.21 10.49
CA ASP A 260 6.96 -17.62 10.88
C ASP A 260 6.62 -18.56 9.73
N GLU A 261 5.68 -18.15 8.88
CA GLU A 261 5.22 -18.96 7.76
C GLU A 261 4.92 -18.06 6.55
N TYR A 262 5.17 -18.59 5.38
CA TYR A 262 4.93 -17.93 4.10
C TYR A 262 4.15 -18.86 3.17
N ILE A 263 3.03 -18.39 2.65
CA ILE A 263 2.11 -19.16 1.80
C ILE A 263 1.87 -18.44 0.48
#